data_e4b5f04d232ebd6a64e7555b5d94cc41
#
_entry.id   e4b5f04d232ebd6a64e7555b5d94cc41
#
_cell.length_a   1.000
_cell.length_b   1.000
_cell.length_c   1.000
_cell.angle_alpha   90.00
_cell.angle_beta   90.00
_cell.angle_gamma   90.00
#
_symmetry.space_group_name_H-M   'P 1'
#
loop_
_entity.id
_entity.type
_entity.pdbx_description
1 polymer ?
#
loop_
_entity_poly.entity_id
_entity_poly.type
_entity_poly.pdbx_seq_one_letter_code
_entity_poly.pdbx_strand_id
1 'polypeptide(L)'
;QAVTVTENWITTYGHKLNAILANNDEMALGAIKALEAGNRKDVFVLGVDATLDGRNAVREGLMAATVFQDANGQGGGAAKVITTKIKGGNPEKITWVPFQLVDKDSPLLK
;
A
#
# COMPACT_ATOMS: atom_id res chain seq x y z
N GLN A 1 1.94 -6.15 15.95
CA GLN A 1 2.33 -7.36 15.16
C GLN A 1 3.43 -7.05 14.14
N ALA A 2 3.26 -6.08 13.22
CA ALA A 2 4.26 -5.77 12.20
C ALA A 2 5.63 -5.39 12.78
N VAL A 3 5.67 -4.59 13.84
CA VAL A 3 6.91 -4.24 14.56
C VAL A 3 7.65 -5.50 15.00
N THR A 4 7.01 -6.37 15.77
CA THR A 4 7.63 -7.59 16.31
C THR A 4 8.12 -8.54 15.22
N VAL A 5 7.34 -8.69 14.14
CA VAL A 5 7.75 -9.52 12.98
C VAL A 5 9.00 -8.94 12.33
N THR A 6 9.05 -7.63 12.15
CA THR A 6 10.19 -6.95 11.53
C THR A 6 11.44 -7.02 12.42
N GLU A 7 11.31 -6.84 13.74
CA GLU A 7 12.40 -7.05 14.70
C GLU A 7 13.01 -8.45 14.59
N ASN A 8 12.16 -9.47 14.49
CA ASN A 8 12.59 -10.85 14.27
C ASN A 8 13.32 -11.02 12.93
N TRP A 9 12.84 -10.39 11.85
CA TRP A 9 13.50 -10.43 10.55
C TRP A 9 14.86 -9.72 10.57
N ILE A 10 14.97 -8.58 11.23
CA ILE A 10 16.25 -7.88 11.41
C ILE A 10 17.25 -8.80 12.11
N THR A 11 16.83 -9.48 13.18
CA THR A 11 17.68 -10.39 13.94
C THR A 11 18.07 -11.62 13.11
N THR A 12 17.11 -12.20 12.37
CA THR A 12 17.30 -13.44 11.63
C THR A 12 18.12 -13.25 10.34
N TYR A 13 17.80 -12.20 9.60
CA TYR A 13 18.38 -12.00 8.25
C TYR A 13 19.49 -10.95 8.21
N GLY A 14 19.60 -10.09 9.23
CA GLY A 14 20.64 -9.06 9.30
C GLY A 14 20.68 -8.23 8.01
N HIS A 15 21.87 -8.07 7.44
CA HIS A 15 22.07 -7.31 6.20
C HIS A 15 21.50 -7.95 4.92
N LYS A 16 20.96 -9.17 5.02
CA LYS A 16 20.28 -9.80 3.88
C LYS A 16 18.84 -9.32 3.71
N LEU A 17 18.28 -8.65 4.72
CA LEU A 17 16.98 -7.99 4.62
C LEU A 17 17.13 -6.68 3.85
N ASN A 18 16.67 -6.63 2.61
CA ASN A 18 16.82 -5.46 1.73
C ASN A 18 15.50 -4.79 1.39
N ALA A 19 14.37 -5.50 1.50
CA ALA A 19 13.06 -4.95 1.22
C ALA A 19 11.98 -5.64 2.06
N ILE A 20 10.93 -4.87 2.38
CA ILE A 20 9.70 -5.36 3.02
C ILE A 20 8.50 -4.88 2.18
N LEU A 21 7.70 -5.83 1.70
CA LEU A 21 6.41 -5.57 1.08
C LEU A 21 5.32 -5.86 2.10
N ALA A 22 4.65 -4.82 2.55
CA ALA A 22 3.54 -4.94 3.48
C ALA A 22 2.20 -4.94 2.73
N ASN A 23 1.23 -5.70 3.25
CA ASN A 23 -0.08 -5.81 2.62
C ASN A 23 -0.93 -4.54 2.76
N ASN A 24 -0.57 -3.65 3.69
CA ASN A 24 -1.16 -2.31 3.83
C ASN A 24 -0.16 -1.32 4.45
N ASP A 25 -0.51 -0.04 4.41
CA ASP A 25 0.33 1.04 4.91
C ASP A 25 0.55 0.99 6.42
N GLU A 26 -0.43 0.55 7.21
CA GLU A 26 -0.28 0.45 8.67
C GLU A 26 0.80 -0.58 9.04
N MET A 27 0.83 -1.70 8.32
CA MET A 27 1.87 -2.72 8.51
C MET A 27 3.23 -2.19 8.05
N ALA A 28 3.27 -1.46 6.93
CA ALA A 28 4.47 -0.81 6.43
C ALA A 28 5.04 0.19 7.45
N LEU A 29 4.20 1.05 8.02
CA LEU A 29 4.58 2.01 9.06
C LEU A 29 5.08 1.30 10.33
N GLY A 30 4.46 0.18 10.69
CA GLY A 30 4.95 -0.67 11.78
C GLY A 30 6.34 -1.24 11.49
N ALA A 31 6.59 -1.69 10.26
CA ALA A 31 7.91 -2.18 9.84
C ALA A 31 8.95 -1.05 9.87
N ILE A 32 8.62 0.15 9.37
CA ILE A 32 9.49 1.33 9.41
C ILE A 32 9.93 1.64 10.84
N LYS A 33 9.03 1.64 11.81
CA LYS A 33 9.37 1.87 13.23
C LYS A 33 10.40 0.88 13.76
N ALA A 34 10.26 -0.41 13.42
CA ALA A 34 11.21 -1.43 13.83
C ALA A 34 12.57 -1.26 13.14
N LEU A 35 12.56 -0.91 11.85
CA LEU A 35 13.77 -0.66 11.07
C LEU A 35 14.54 0.57 11.60
N GLU A 36 13.84 1.63 11.96
CA GLU A 36 14.44 2.82 12.59
C GLU A 36 15.09 2.48 13.94
N ALA A 37 14.38 1.75 14.80
CA ALA A 37 14.91 1.29 16.10
C ALA A 37 16.12 0.37 15.93
N GLY A 38 16.13 -0.46 14.88
CA GLY A 38 17.23 -1.36 14.52
C GLY A 38 18.36 -0.68 13.71
N ASN A 39 18.29 0.62 13.46
CA ASN A 39 19.21 1.38 12.59
C ASN A 39 19.39 0.78 11.19
N ARG A 40 18.25 0.30 10.59
CA ARG A 40 18.19 -0.35 9.28
C ARG A 40 17.40 0.48 8.26
N LYS A 41 17.75 1.77 8.13
CA LYS A 41 17.15 2.70 7.16
C LYS A 41 17.51 2.39 5.70
N ASP A 42 18.37 1.41 5.49
CA ASP A 42 18.77 0.88 4.18
C ASP A 42 17.73 -0.05 3.54
N VAL A 43 16.73 -0.50 4.31
CA VAL A 43 15.71 -1.45 3.85
C VAL A 43 14.56 -0.71 3.16
N PHE A 44 14.25 -1.08 1.92
CA PHE A 44 13.09 -0.53 1.20
C PHE A 44 11.78 -1.05 1.79
N VAL A 45 10.83 -0.14 2.04
CA VAL A 45 9.50 -0.51 2.51
C VAL A 45 8.45 -0.06 1.51
N LEU A 46 7.54 -0.97 1.17
CA LEU A 46 6.39 -0.71 0.32
C LEU A 46 5.10 -1.05 1.07
N GLY A 47 4.09 -0.21 0.87
CA GLY A 47 2.76 -0.39 1.45
C GLY A 47 1.68 -0.54 0.37
N VAL A 48 0.45 -0.63 0.81
CA VAL A 48 -0.77 -0.63 -0.02
C VAL A 48 -1.82 0.19 0.71
N ASP A 49 -2.71 0.81 0.00
CA ASP A 49 -3.88 1.64 0.33
C ASP A 49 -3.70 3.13 0.06
N ALA A 50 -2.47 3.64 0.06
CA ALA A 50 -2.17 5.07 -0.05
C ALA A 50 -2.97 5.91 0.96
N THR A 51 -2.99 5.45 2.22
CA THR A 51 -3.58 6.19 3.34
C THR A 51 -2.90 7.54 3.51
N LEU A 52 -3.48 8.43 4.29
CA LEU A 52 -2.86 9.72 4.56
C LEU A 52 -1.46 9.55 5.16
N ASP A 53 -1.33 8.66 6.15
CA ASP A 53 -0.05 8.39 6.82
C ASP A 53 0.95 7.68 5.89
N GLY A 54 0.47 6.74 5.06
CA GLY A 54 1.29 6.08 4.04
C GLY A 54 1.85 7.07 3.02
N ARG A 55 1.02 7.98 2.49
CA ARG A 55 1.46 9.05 1.59
C ARG A 55 2.44 10.02 2.25
N ASN A 56 2.23 10.36 3.52
CA ASN A 56 3.18 11.16 4.28
C ASN A 56 4.53 10.46 4.41
N ALA A 57 4.53 9.17 4.74
CA ALA A 57 5.76 8.38 4.82
C ALA A 57 6.50 8.30 3.47
N VAL A 58 5.79 8.22 2.35
CA VAL A 58 6.41 8.28 1.01
C VAL A 58 7.00 9.67 0.77
N ARG A 59 6.28 10.75 1.11
CA ARG A 59 6.74 12.13 0.96
C ARG A 59 7.99 12.42 1.80
N GLU A 60 8.08 11.83 2.98
CA GLU A 60 9.22 11.94 3.90
C GLU A 60 10.39 11.00 3.56
N GLY A 61 10.21 10.13 2.56
CA GLY A 61 11.24 9.17 2.16
C GLY A 61 11.41 7.98 3.11
N LEU A 62 10.48 7.78 4.05
CA LEU A 62 10.46 6.64 4.98
C LEU A 62 9.91 5.37 4.33
N MET A 63 9.01 5.54 3.36
CA MET A 63 8.42 4.48 2.54
C MET A 63 8.78 4.75 1.08
N ALA A 64 9.19 3.73 0.35
CA ALA A 64 9.59 3.88 -1.05
C ALA A 64 8.39 4.14 -1.96
N ALA A 65 7.28 3.44 -1.70
CA ALA A 65 6.03 3.61 -2.42
C ALA A 65 4.87 2.97 -1.67
N THR A 66 3.65 3.38 -2.03
CA THR A 66 2.42 2.68 -1.70
C THR A 66 1.56 2.51 -2.94
N VAL A 67 0.47 1.76 -2.86
CA VAL A 67 -0.43 1.50 -3.98
C VAL A 67 -1.81 2.07 -3.65
N PHE A 68 -2.26 3.02 -4.45
CA PHE A 68 -3.61 3.57 -4.32
C PHE A 68 -4.64 2.59 -4.88
N GLN A 69 -5.61 2.25 -4.05
CA GLN A 69 -6.80 1.49 -4.40
C GLN A 69 -7.96 2.48 -4.50
N ASP A 70 -8.46 2.73 -5.72
CA ASP A 70 -9.54 3.67 -5.97
C ASP A 70 -10.88 3.15 -5.41
N ALA A 71 -11.15 3.40 -4.14
CA ALA A 71 -12.38 2.98 -3.47
C ALA A 71 -13.63 3.58 -4.13
N ASN A 72 -13.55 4.81 -4.63
CA ASN A 72 -14.65 5.46 -5.35
C ASN A 72 -14.92 4.75 -6.68
N GLY A 73 -13.87 4.45 -7.44
CA GLY A 73 -13.97 3.67 -8.68
C GLY A 73 -14.52 2.27 -8.44
N GLN A 74 -14.06 1.59 -7.39
CA GLN A 74 -14.54 0.25 -7.02
C GLN A 74 -16.03 0.30 -6.62
N GLY A 75 -16.41 1.17 -5.70
CA GLY A 75 -17.79 1.32 -5.24
C GLY A 75 -18.73 1.80 -6.35
N GLY A 76 -18.33 2.82 -7.11
CA GLY A 76 -19.09 3.34 -8.24
C GLY A 76 -19.24 2.31 -9.37
N GLY A 77 -18.17 1.56 -9.67
CA GLY A 77 -18.19 0.46 -10.63
C GLY A 77 -19.17 -0.63 -10.22
N ALA A 78 -19.13 -1.07 -8.97
CA ALA A 78 -20.06 -2.06 -8.43
C ALA A 78 -21.52 -1.56 -8.52
N ALA A 79 -21.80 -0.33 -8.11
CA ALA A 79 -23.13 0.26 -8.20
C ALA A 79 -23.64 0.33 -9.65
N LYS A 80 -22.76 0.67 -10.61
CA LYS A 80 -23.12 0.70 -12.03
C LYS A 80 -23.48 -0.70 -12.55
N VAL A 81 -22.71 -1.72 -12.21
CA VAL A 81 -22.97 -3.12 -12.60
C VAL A 81 -24.32 -3.58 -12.06
N ILE A 82 -24.60 -3.35 -10.77
CA ILE A 82 -25.86 -3.71 -10.12
C ILE A 82 -27.03 -2.98 -10.79
N THR A 83 -26.91 -1.67 -10.99
CA THR A 83 -27.99 -0.86 -11.63
C THR A 83 -28.27 -1.32 -13.05
N THR A 84 -27.22 -1.65 -13.84
CA THR A 84 -27.38 -2.20 -15.18
C THR A 84 -28.17 -3.52 -15.15
N LYS A 85 -27.82 -4.40 -14.21
CA LYS A 85 -28.49 -5.70 -14.08
C LYS A 85 -29.98 -5.56 -13.67
N ILE A 86 -30.27 -4.69 -12.71
CA ILE A 86 -31.64 -4.41 -12.26
C ILE A 86 -32.52 -3.85 -13.41
N LYS A 87 -31.93 -3.03 -14.29
CA LYS A 87 -32.62 -2.47 -15.46
C LYS A 87 -32.74 -3.47 -16.63
N GLY A 88 -32.40 -4.73 -16.44
CA GLY A 88 -32.48 -5.77 -17.45
C GLY A 88 -31.31 -5.81 -18.45
N GLY A 89 -30.27 -5.01 -18.23
CA GLY A 89 -29.07 -5.04 -19.03
C GLY A 89 -28.18 -6.23 -18.71
N ASN A 90 -27.15 -6.43 -19.55
CA ASN A 90 -26.16 -7.49 -19.37
C ASN A 90 -24.78 -6.86 -19.16
N PRO A 91 -24.38 -6.59 -17.90
CA PRO A 91 -23.06 -6.02 -17.63
C PRO A 91 -21.95 -7.02 -17.97
N GLU A 92 -20.75 -6.52 -18.18
CA GLU A 92 -19.57 -7.35 -18.32
C GLU A 92 -19.32 -8.20 -17.08
N LYS A 93 -18.74 -9.39 -17.28
CA LYS A 93 -18.42 -10.32 -16.17
C LYS A 93 -17.34 -9.77 -15.23
N ILE A 94 -16.44 -8.93 -15.74
CA ILE A 94 -15.32 -8.36 -15.03
C ILE A 94 -15.30 -6.85 -15.31
N THR A 95 -15.27 -6.06 -14.24
CA THR A 95 -15.04 -4.62 -14.30
C THR A 95 -13.70 -4.30 -13.64
N TRP A 96 -12.75 -3.84 -14.45
CA TRP A 96 -11.42 -3.49 -13.96
C TRP A 96 -11.41 -2.08 -13.37
N VAL A 97 -10.87 -1.96 -12.15
CA VAL A 97 -10.51 -0.68 -11.54
C VAL A 97 -9.01 -0.72 -11.29
N PRO A 98 -8.21 0.07 -12.04
CA PRO A 98 -6.76 -0.03 -11.96
C PRO A 98 -6.22 0.47 -10.63
N PHE A 99 -5.25 -0.22 -10.09
CA PHE A 99 -4.43 0.29 -9.00
C PHE A 99 -3.36 1.23 -9.54
N GLN A 100 -2.93 2.20 -8.72
CA GLN A 100 -1.95 3.20 -9.11
C GLN A 100 -0.79 3.20 -8.11
N LEU A 101 0.43 3.13 -8.64
CA LEU A 101 1.63 3.28 -7.81
C LEU A 101 1.74 4.74 -7.34
N VAL A 102 2.05 4.90 -6.06
CA VAL A 102 2.28 6.20 -5.42
C VAL A 102 3.69 6.20 -4.85
N ASP A 103 4.61 6.71 -5.63
CA ASP A 103 6.00 6.98 -5.25
C ASP A 103 6.22 8.50 -5.07
N LYS A 104 7.45 8.90 -4.78
CA LYS A 104 7.84 10.29 -4.54
C LYS A 104 7.49 11.26 -5.70
N ASP A 105 7.36 10.76 -6.92
CA ASP A 105 7.09 11.56 -8.13
C ASP A 105 5.58 11.55 -8.49
N SER A 106 4.78 10.80 -7.75
CA SER A 106 3.36 10.63 -8.03
C SER A 106 2.56 11.93 -7.82
N PRO A 107 1.65 12.29 -8.76
CA PRO A 107 0.72 13.40 -8.58
C PRO A 107 -0.26 13.19 -7.40
N LEU A 108 -0.45 11.96 -6.95
CA LEU A 108 -1.30 11.63 -5.80
C LEU A 108 -0.68 11.99 -4.43
N LEU A 109 0.57 12.46 -4.41
CA LEU A 109 1.22 13.03 -3.21
C LEU A 109 0.98 14.54 -3.05
N LYS A 110 0.47 15.20 -4.07
CA LYS A 110 0.24 16.66 -4.08
C LYS A 110 -0.98 17.06 -3.27
#